data_f1354b0b354fd1bc1d18ad3501d77cd8
#
_entry.id   f1354b0b354fd1bc1d18ad3501d77cd8
#
_cell.length_a   1.000
_cell.length_b   1.000
_cell.length_c   1.000
_cell.angle_alpha   90.00
_cell.angle_beta   90.00
_cell.angle_gamma   90.00
#
_symmetry.space_group_name_H-M   'P 1'
#
loop_
_entity.id
_entity.type
_entity.pdbx_description
1 polymer ?
#
loop_
_entity_poly.entity_id
_entity_poly.type
_entity_poly.pdbx_seq_one_letter_code
_entity_poly.pdbx_strand_id
1 'polypeptide(L)'
;MELKLVIPQKEHENIVMDFQKEFLKVNERISGGAGLEQAQHYEDWLKHKCMPHYGQVGEAVFLFFDHDCLIGISDIRLGKNEFIETYAGQIGYSVRPTQRRKGYASEILRLTLIQASYYGFQKILITCNEPNSASSRVIEKNGGILEKVIPHPGFPNVKRYYIDLK
;
A
#
# COMPACT_ATOMS: atom_id res chain seq x y z
N MET A 1 -13.14 -0.09 -15.82
CA MET A 1 -11.80 -0.13 -15.18
C MET A 1 -11.55 -1.55 -14.70
N GLU A 2 -10.54 -2.17 -15.24
CA GLU A 2 -10.16 -3.53 -14.86
C GLU A 2 -8.65 -3.56 -14.62
N LEU A 3 -8.27 -3.54 -13.35
CA LEU A 3 -6.87 -3.65 -12.96
C LEU A 3 -6.45 -5.11 -12.82
N LYS A 4 -5.32 -5.45 -13.40
CA LYS A 4 -4.67 -6.75 -13.20
C LYS A 4 -3.72 -6.66 -12.02
N LEU A 5 -3.98 -7.48 -11.00
CA LEU A 5 -3.11 -7.61 -9.83
C LEU A 5 -2.08 -8.71 -10.12
N VAL A 6 -0.80 -8.40 -9.88
CA VAL A 6 0.29 -9.39 -10.01
C VAL A 6 1.25 -9.27 -8.82
N ILE A 7 1.89 -10.38 -8.49
CA ILE A 7 2.98 -10.42 -7.51
C ILE A 7 4.27 -10.00 -8.23
N PRO A 8 5.10 -9.12 -7.62
CA PRO A 8 6.37 -8.71 -8.21
C PRO A 8 7.25 -9.91 -8.57
N GLN A 9 7.78 -9.89 -9.78
CA GLN A 9 8.69 -10.91 -10.31
C GLN A 9 9.93 -10.24 -10.89
N LYS A 10 10.93 -11.06 -11.22
CA LYS A 10 12.20 -10.57 -11.78
C LYS A 10 12.01 -9.76 -13.07
N GLU A 11 11.09 -10.18 -13.93
CA GLU A 11 10.76 -9.51 -15.19
C GLU A 11 10.16 -8.11 -15.05
N HIS A 12 9.68 -7.76 -13.86
CA HIS A 12 9.07 -6.44 -13.61
C HIS A 12 10.09 -5.34 -13.27
N GLU A 13 11.39 -5.64 -13.26
CA GLU A 13 12.44 -4.69 -12.82
C GLU A 13 12.31 -3.33 -13.48
N ASN A 14 12.32 -3.28 -14.81
CA ASN A 14 12.34 -2.00 -15.53
C ASN A 14 11.09 -1.16 -15.23
N ILE A 15 9.92 -1.78 -15.27
CA ILE A 15 8.66 -1.04 -15.06
C ILE A 15 8.49 -0.58 -13.61
N VAL A 16 8.96 -1.37 -12.64
CA VAL A 16 8.91 -0.99 -11.22
C VAL A 16 9.91 0.12 -10.91
N MET A 17 11.11 0.07 -11.47
CA MET A 17 12.11 1.12 -11.27
C MET A 17 11.70 2.43 -11.96
N ASP A 18 11.02 2.39 -13.09
CA ASP A 18 10.42 3.57 -13.71
C ASP A 18 9.30 4.15 -12.86
N PHE A 19 8.48 3.32 -12.27
CA PHE A 19 7.46 3.71 -11.30
C PHE A 19 8.09 4.43 -10.10
N GLN A 20 9.16 3.87 -9.53
CA GLN A 20 9.93 4.50 -8.43
C GLN A 20 10.40 5.90 -8.82
N LYS A 21 10.98 6.07 -10.01
CA LYS A 21 11.52 7.34 -10.47
C LYS A 21 10.48 8.46 -10.50
N GLU A 22 9.24 8.17 -10.84
CA GLU A 22 8.16 9.16 -10.81
C GLU A 22 7.93 9.72 -9.41
N PHE A 23 7.93 8.86 -8.39
CA PHE A 23 7.79 9.29 -7.00
C PHE A 23 8.99 10.09 -6.51
N LEU A 24 10.20 9.69 -6.91
CA LEU A 24 11.41 10.42 -6.55
C LEU A 24 11.42 11.83 -7.16
N LYS A 25 10.91 12.00 -8.38
CA LYS A 25 10.81 13.32 -9.02
C LYS A 25 9.90 14.29 -8.27
N VAL A 26 8.85 13.80 -7.64
CA VAL A 26 7.91 14.62 -6.86
C VAL A 26 8.21 14.59 -5.37
N ASN A 27 9.29 13.94 -4.97
CA ASN A 27 9.74 13.81 -3.58
C ASN A 27 8.66 13.26 -2.64
N GLU A 28 7.99 12.19 -3.07
CA GLU A 28 6.95 11.51 -2.31
C GLU A 28 7.37 10.09 -1.92
N ARG A 29 6.86 9.63 -0.77
CA ARG A 29 6.96 8.22 -0.36
C ARG A 29 6.05 7.35 -1.22
N ILE A 30 6.46 6.10 -1.39
CA ILE A 30 5.65 5.06 -2.00
C ILE A 30 4.98 4.25 -0.88
N SER A 31 3.84 4.72 -0.39
CA SER A 31 3.05 3.98 0.59
C SER A 31 2.65 2.63 0.01
N GLY A 32 2.83 1.55 0.77
CA GLY A 32 2.57 0.20 0.25
C GLY A 32 3.65 -0.34 -0.68
N GLY A 33 4.76 0.34 -0.81
CA GLY A 33 5.88 -0.07 -1.66
C GLY A 33 6.96 -0.89 -0.97
N ALA A 34 6.79 -1.22 0.32
CA ALA A 34 7.78 -1.98 1.09
C ALA A 34 9.20 -1.39 1.00
N GLY A 35 9.30 -0.05 1.08
CA GLY A 35 10.57 0.67 1.01
C GLY A 35 11.12 0.85 -0.41
N LEU A 36 10.29 0.68 -1.44
CA LEU A 36 10.74 0.83 -2.84
C LEU A 36 11.40 2.18 -3.12
N GLU A 37 10.93 3.27 -2.51
CA GLU A 37 11.52 4.60 -2.70
C GLU A 37 13.00 4.69 -2.26
N GLN A 38 13.45 3.80 -1.39
CA GLN A 38 14.82 3.74 -0.91
C GLN A 38 15.64 2.65 -1.59
N ALA A 39 15.02 1.83 -2.43
CA ALA A 39 15.69 0.73 -3.09
C ALA A 39 16.66 1.22 -4.16
N GLN A 40 17.92 0.85 -4.06
CA GLN A 40 18.95 1.11 -5.07
C GLN A 40 18.99 0.02 -6.13
N HIS A 41 18.70 -1.21 -5.74
CA HIS A 41 18.68 -2.39 -6.60
C HIS A 41 17.35 -3.13 -6.48
N TYR A 42 16.67 -3.32 -7.59
CA TYR A 42 15.40 -4.04 -7.67
C TYR A 42 15.48 -5.45 -7.07
N GLU A 43 16.55 -6.18 -7.38
CA GLU A 43 16.71 -7.57 -6.91
C GLU A 43 16.75 -7.67 -5.38
N ASP A 44 17.41 -6.73 -4.70
CA ASP A 44 17.45 -6.69 -3.24
C ASP A 44 16.08 -6.39 -2.65
N TRP A 45 15.35 -5.44 -3.22
CA TRP A 45 13.97 -5.13 -2.83
C TRP A 45 13.06 -6.34 -3.03
N LEU A 46 13.12 -6.97 -4.20
CA LEU A 46 12.32 -8.16 -4.51
C LEU A 46 12.59 -9.30 -3.52
N LYS A 47 13.85 -9.58 -3.26
CA LYS A 47 14.28 -10.69 -2.41
C LYS A 47 14.01 -10.44 -0.91
N HIS A 48 14.30 -9.23 -0.42
CA HIS A 48 14.26 -8.94 1.03
C HIS A 48 12.97 -8.31 1.52
N LYS A 49 12.19 -7.71 0.64
CA LYS A 49 10.97 -6.97 1.02
C LYS A 49 9.69 -7.62 0.51
N CYS A 50 9.71 -8.19 -0.68
CA CYS A 50 8.51 -8.74 -1.29
C CYS A 50 8.30 -10.22 -0.99
N MET A 51 9.34 -10.92 -0.53
CA MET A 51 9.26 -12.31 -0.11
C MET A 51 9.30 -12.39 1.41
N PRO A 52 8.24 -12.91 2.08
CA PRO A 52 8.26 -13.07 3.53
C PRO A 52 9.39 -14.01 3.94
N HIS A 53 10.25 -13.57 4.85
CA HIS A 53 11.25 -14.39 5.46
C HIS A 53 10.74 -14.98 6.77
N TYR A 54 11.10 -16.22 7.02
CA TYR A 54 10.74 -16.91 8.25
C TYR A 54 11.18 -16.11 9.49
N GLY A 55 10.23 -15.80 10.37
CA GLY A 55 10.52 -15.10 11.64
C GLY A 55 10.54 -13.57 11.56
N GLN A 56 10.34 -12.97 10.40
CA GLN A 56 10.21 -11.52 10.24
C GLN A 56 8.75 -11.12 9.99
N VAL A 57 8.42 -9.85 10.29
CA VAL A 57 7.14 -9.27 9.87
C VAL A 57 7.14 -9.24 8.34
N GLY A 58 6.49 -10.22 7.73
CA GLY A 58 6.40 -10.33 6.28
C GLY A 58 5.43 -9.29 5.72
N GLU A 59 5.69 -8.93 4.46
CA GLU A 59 4.78 -8.09 3.67
C GLU A 59 4.41 -8.85 2.40
N ALA A 60 3.11 -8.85 2.05
CA ALA A 60 2.66 -9.29 0.74
C ALA A 60 2.55 -8.05 -0.14
N VAL A 61 3.31 -7.97 -1.21
CA VAL A 61 3.36 -6.82 -2.12
C VAL A 61 2.67 -7.16 -3.42
N PHE A 62 1.85 -6.23 -3.93
CA PHE A 62 1.08 -6.40 -5.16
C PHE A 62 1.29 -5.22 -6.10
N LEU A 63 1.44 -5.53 -7.39
CA LEU A 63 1.50 -4.56 -8.48
C LEU A 63 0.15 -4.56 -9.21
N PHE A 64 -0.27 -3.39 -9.65
CA PHE A 64 -1.56 -3.20 -10.33
C PHE A 64 -1.35 -2.59 -11.71
N PHE A 65 -1.75 -3.32 -12.72
CA PHE A 65 -1.60 -2.93 -14.12
C PHE A 65 -2.94 -2.61 -14.77
N ASP A 66 -2.96 -1.55 -15.54
CA ASP A 66 -3.98 -1.29 -16.56
C ASP A 66 -3.30 -1.49 -17.91
N HIS A 67 -3.63 -2.59 -18.61
CA HIS A 67 -2.90 -3.06 -19.78
C HIS A 67 -1.40 -3.23 -19.45
N ASP A 68 -0.53 -2.54 -20.16
CA ASP A 68 0.92 -2.62 -19.94
C ASP A 68 1.48 -1.53 -19.02
N CYS A 69 0.60 -0.70 -18.44
CA CYS A 69 0.99 0.38 -17.55
C CYS A 69 0.90 -0.03 -16.08
N LEU A 70 2.00 0.07 -15.35
CA LEU A 70 1.99 -0.10 -13.90
C LEU A 70 1.36 1.14 -13.27
N ILE A 71 0.15 0.97 -12.75
CA ILE A 71 -0.67 2.05 -12.18
C ILE A 71 -0.36 2.29 -10.71
N GLY A 72 -0.15 1.24 -9.95
CA GLY A 72 0.01 1.37 -8.51
C GLY A 72 0.58 0.13 -7.85
N ILE A 73 0.76 0.26 -6.55
CA ILE A 73 1.34 -0.76 -5.69
C ILE A 73 0.58 -0.77 -4.36
N SER A 74 0.49 -1.94 -3.74
CA SER A 74 0.04 -2.05 -2.36
C SER A 74 0.82 -3.12 -1.61
N ASP A 75 0.76 -3.06 -0.29
CA ASP A 75 1.26 -4.12 0.59
C ASP A 75 0.24 -4.49 1.66
N ILE A 76 0.35 -5.72 2.14
CA ILE A 76 -0.32 -6.19 3.36
C ILE A 76 0.78 -6.58 4.34
N ARG A 77 0.78 -5.97 5.51
CA ARG A 77 1.70 -6.29 6.58
C ARG A 77 1.15 -7.45 7.37
N LEU A 78 1.78 -8.62 7.21
CA LEU A 78 1.27 -9.90 7.71
C LEU A 78 1.54 -10.11 9.20
N GLY A 79 2.54 -9.42 9.75
CA GLY A 79 2.86 -9.46 11.16
C GLY A 79 2.28 -8.29 11.94
N LYS A 80 2.50 -8.33 13.25
CA LYS A 80 2.06 -7.28 14.18
C LYS A 80 3.27 -6.72 14.92
N ASN A 81 3.31 -5.41 15.07
CA ASN A 81 4.18 -4.72 16.00
C ASN A 81 3.52 -3.41 16.43
N GLU A 82 4.06 -2.75 17.44
CA GLU A 82 3.48 -1.52 18.00
C GLU A 82 3.31 -0.43 16.95
N PHE A 83 4.28 -0.25 16.06
CA PHE A 83 4.21 0.77 15.01
C PHE A 83 3.09 0.49 14.00
N ILE A 84 2.94 -0.75 13.56
CA ILE A 84 1.86 -1.16 12.65
C ILE A 84 0.50 -0.95 13.32
N GLU A 85 0.35 -1.41 14.57
CA GLU A 85 -0.92 -1.35 15.31
C GLU A 85 -1.30 0.08 15.70
N THR A 86 -0.34 0.99 15.80
CA THR A 86 -0.59 2.37 16.22
C THR A 86 -0.69 3.33 15.03
N TYR A 87 0.29 3.34 14.13
CA TYR A 87 0.45 4.38 13.12
C TYR A 87 0.33 3.91 11.68
N ALA A 88 0.92 2.76 11.34
CA ALA A 88 1.05 2.37 9.94
C ALA A 88 -0.18 1.65 9.38
N GLY A 89 -0.91 0.90 10.23
CA GLY A 89 -1.96 0.01 9.78
C GLY A 89 -1.41 -1.20 9.02
N GLN A 90 -2.31 -2.04 8.53
CA GLN A 90 -1.97 -3.32 7.90
C GLN A 90 -1.85 -3.22 6.38
N ILE A 91 -2.38 -2.18 5.77
CA ILE A 91 -2.34 -1.97 4.32
C ILE A 91 -1.80 -0.59 4.00
N GLY A 92 -0.84 -0.53 3.07
CA GLY A 92 -0.45 0.68 2.38
C GLY A 92 -0.74 0.56 0.88
N TYR A 93 -0.94 1.68 0.21
CA TYR A 93 -1.12 1.72 -1.24
C TYR A 93 -0.69 3.06 -1.83
N SER A 94 -0.32 3.04 -3.10
CA SER A 94 0.04 4.25 -3.85
C SER A 94 -0.39 4.12 -5.31
N VAL A 95 -0.79 5.24 -5.88
CA VAL A 95 -1.06 5.38 -7.32
C VAL A 95 0.06 6.20 -7.95
N ARG A 96 0.56 5.75 -9.10
CA ARG A 96 1.54 6.47 -9.92
C ARG A 96 1.12 7.94 -10.08
N PRO A 97 1.99 8.92 -9.83
CA PRO A 97 1.61 10.34 -9.85
C PRO A 97 0.86 10.77 -11.11
N THR A 98 1.31 10.35 -12.29
CA THR A 98 0.70 10.69 -13.58
C THR A 98 -0.65 9.99 -13.84
N GLN A 99 -1.04 9.03 -12.99
CA GLN A 99 -2.27 8.25 -13.14
C GLN A 99 -3.32 8.53 -12.04
N ARG A 100 -3.09 9.56 -11.24
CA ARG A 100 -4.01 9.96 -10.16
C ARG A 100 -5.30 10.59 -10.68
N ARG A 101 -6.32 10.68 -9.81
CA ARG A 101 -7.64 11.27 -10.07
C ARG A 101 -8.46 10.52 -11.14
N LYS A 102 -8.21 9.24 -11.31
CA LYS A 102 -8.94 8.37 -12.23
C LYS A 102 -9.69 7.24 -11.53
N GLY A 103 -9.75 7.25 -10.21
CA GLY A 103 -10.43 6.23 -9.40
C GLY A 103 -9.62 4.97 -9.12
N TYR A 104 -8.37 4.91 -9.55
CA TYR A 104 -7.52 3.72 -9.37
C TYR A 104 -7.26 3.37 -7.90
N ALA A 105 -7.07 4.37 -7.04
CA ALA A 105 -6.77 4.13 -5.62
C ALA A 105 -7.86 3.29 -4.94
N SER A 106 -9.12 3.59 -5.22
CA SER A 106 -10.26 2.85 -4.66
C SER A 106 -10.29 1.40 -5.13
N GLU A 107 -9.98 1.16 -6.39
CA GLU A 107 -9.94 -0.20 -6.96
C GLU A 107 -8.73 -0.98 -6.44
N ILE A 108 -7.57 -0.34 -6.31
CA ILE A 108 -6.37 -0.95 -5.71
C ILE A 108 -6.68 -1.40 -4.28
N LEU A 109 -7.27 -0.53 -3.47
CA LEU A 109 -7.64 -0.90 -2.10
C LEU A 109 -8.66 -2.03 -2.07
N ARG A 110 -9.70 -1.99 -2.91
CA ARG A 110 -10.71 -3.05 -3.01
C ARG A 110 -10.05 -4.42 -3.30
N LEU A 111 -9.17 -4.47 -4.29
CA LEU A 111 -8.47 -5.71 -4.66
C LEU A 111 -7.51 -6.18 -3.56
N THR A 112 -6.84 -5.25 -2.88
CA THR A 112 -5.96 -5.57 -1.76
C THR A 112 -6.74 -6.15 -0.58
N LEU A 113 -7.93 -5.64 -0.29
CA LEU A 113 -8.80 -6.17 0.77
C LEU A 113 -9.26 -7.60 0.47
N ILE A 114 -9.52 -7.92 -0.79
CA ILE A 114 -9.81 -9.31 -1.20
C ILE A 114 -8.61 -10.21 -0.90
N GLN A 115 -7.39 -9.76 -1.22
CA GLN A 115 -6.18 -10.53 -0.89
C GLN A 115 -6.01 -10.68 0.62
N ALA A 116 -6.28 -9.63 1.40
CA ALA A 116 -6.20 -9.69 2.86
C ALA A 116 -7.13 -10.78 3.44
N SER A 117 -8.32 -10.95 2.88
CA SER A 117 -9.23 -12.03 3.32
C SER A 117 -8.64 -13.42 3.05
N TYR A 118 -7.92 -13.62 1.95
CA TYR A 118 -7.22 -14.87 1.67
C TYR A 118 -6.09 -15.16 2.65
N TYR A 119 -5.48 -14.11 3.23
CA TYR A 119 -4.49 -14.25 4.31
C TYR A 119 -5.12 -14.47 5.68
N GLY A 120 -6.44 -14.55 5.77
CA GLY A 120 -7.17 -14.84 7.01
C GLY A 120 -7.54 -13.63 7.85
N PHE A 121 -7.32 -12.41 7.37
CA PHE A 121 -7.79 -11.22 8.07
C PHE A 121 -9.31 -11.14 8.02
N GLN A 122 -9.92 -10.88 9.18
CA GLN A 122 -11.36 -10.62 9.29
C GLN A 122 -11.65 -9.12 9.42
N LYS A 123 -10.67 -8.37 9.87
CA LYS A 123 -10.74 -6.94 10.09
C LYS A 123 -9.38 -6.31 9.78
N ILE A 124 -9.38 -5.20 9.09
CA ILE A 124 -8.17 -4.47 8.69
C ILE A 124 -8.15 -3.11 9.38
N LEU A 125 -7.04 -2.80 10.05
CA LEU A 125 -6.69 -1.44 10.43
C LEU A 125 -5.98 -0.78 9.25
N ILE A 126 -6.52 0.33 8.77
CA ILE A 126 -5.89 1.15 7.73
C ILE A 126 -5.84 2.60 8.19
N THR A 127 -4.76 3.28 7.90
CA THR A 127 -4.50 4.63 8.40
C THR A 127 -4.15 5.57 7.26
N CYS A 128 -4.38 6.85 7.50
CA CYS A 128 -3.86 7.92 6.66
C CYS A 128 -3.57 9.15 7.51
N ASN A 129 -2.72 10.04 6.99
CA ASN A 129 -2.49 11.32 7.64
C ASN A 129 -3.77 12.17 7.60
N GLU A 130 -4.06 12.88 8.68
CA GLU A 130 -5.28 13.68 8.81
C GLU A 130 -5.49 14.65 7.63
N PRO A 131 -4.46 15.37 7.12
CA PRO A 131 -4.65 16.26 5.98
C PRO A 131 -4.92 15.54 4.65
N ASN A 132 -4.67 14.24 4.57
CA ASN A 132 -4.84 13.48 3.32
C ASN A 132 -6.31 13.09 3.11
N SER A 133 -7.13 14.05 2.70
CA SER A 133 -8.56 13.84 2.45
C SER A 133 -8.84 12.88 1.29
N ALA A 134 -7.94 12.80 0.31
CA ALA A 134 -8.08 11.85 -0.79
C ALA A 134 -8.02 10.40 -0.30
N SER A 135 -7.05 10.08 0.56
CA SER A 135 -6.95 8.74 1.15
C SER A 135 -8.13 8.43 2.07
N SER A 136 -8.57 9.40 2.90
CA SER A 136 -9.77 9.22 3.73
C SER A 136 -10.98 8.80 2.91
N ARG A 137 -11.25 9.49 1.81
CA ARG A 137 -12.38 9.17 0.91
C ARG A 137 -12.25 7.78 0.29
N VAL A 138 -11.05 7.39 -0.11
CA VAL A 138 -10.79 6.04 -0.66
C VAL A 138 -11.07 4.96 0.38
N ILE A 139 -10.61 5.17 1.60
CA ILE A 139 -10.82 4.23 2.71
C ILE A 139 -12.31 4.12 3.05
N GLU A 140 -13.00 5.24 3.19
CA GLU A 140 -14.43 5.29 3.50
C GLU A 140 -15.27 4.64 2.39
N LYS A 141 -14.93 4.89 1.12
CA LYS A 141 -15.59 4.25 -0.03
C LYS A 141 -15.45 2.73 -0.01
N ASN A 142 -14.39 2.21 0.59
CA ASN A 142 -14.14 0.77 0.75
C ASN A 142 -14.66 0.21 2.09
N GLY A 143 -15.54 0.93 2.77
CA GLY A 143 -16.17 0.47 4.00
C GLY A 143 -15.42 0.83 5.28
N GLY A 144 -14.44 1.71 5.21
CA GLY A 144 -13.69 2.17 6.35
C GLY A 144 -14.54 3.01 7.31
N ILE A 145 -14.47 2.65 8.58
CA ILE A 145 -15.13 3.38 9.67
C ILE A 145 -14.06 4.01 10.54
N LEU A 146 -14.14 5.33 10.71
CA LEU A 146 -13.17 6.06 11.54
C LEU A 146 -13.31 5.63 13.01
N GLU A 147 -12.21 5.12 13.57
CA GLU A 147 -12.12 4.82 15.00
C GLU A 147 -11.78 6.09 15.79
N LYS A 148 -10.66 6.71 15.44
CA LYS A 148 -10.15 7.93 16.07
C LYS A 148 -9.03 8.57 15.27
N VAL A 149 -8.72 9.80 15.64
CA VAL A 149 -7.52 10.52 15.18
C VAL A 149 -6.54 10.57 16.35
N ILE A 150 -5.30 10.20 16.11
CA ILE A 150 -4.25 10.19 17.14
C ILE A 150 -3.10 11.12 16.76
N PRO A 151 -2.43 11.73 17.77
CA PRO A 151 -1.20 12.46 17.49
C PRO A 151 -0.07 11.50 17.11
N HIS A 152 0.83 11.95 16.24
CA HIS A 152 2.04 11.26 15.86
C HIS A 152 3.21 12.25 16.00
N PRO A 153 3.97 12.22 17.12
CA PRO A 153 5.01 13.21 17.39
C PRO A 153 6.00 13.38 16.22
N GLY A 154 6.17 14.63 15.75
CA GLY A 154 7.01 14.94 14.60
C GLY A 154 6.37 14.72 13.22
N PHE A 155 5.12 14.28 13.18
CA PHE A 155 4.37 13.97 11.95
C PHE A 155 2.94 14.50 12.06
N PRO A 156 2.19 14.57 10.93
CA PRO A 156 0.76 14.89 11.00
C PRO A 156 0.00 13.87 11.85
N ASN A 157 -1.12 14.30 12.42
CA ASN A 157 -2.03 13.39 13.10
C ASN A 157 -2.46 12.26 12.16
N VAL A 158 -2.76 11.11 12.73
CA VAL A 158 -3.12 9.90 11.99
C VAL A 158 -4.58 9.58 12.22
N LYS A 159 -5.34 9.46 11.14
CA LYS A 159 -6.70 8.89 11.14
C LYS A 159 -6.62 7.38 11.08
N ARG A 160 -7.27 6.71 12.01
CA ARG A 160 -7.33 5.25 12.12
C ARG A 160 -8.71 4.78 11.73
N TYR A 161 -8.78 3.91 10.73
CA TYR A 161 -10.00 3.31 10.23
C TYR A 161 -9.96 1.81 10.41
N TYR A 162 -11.13 1.22 10.63
CA TYR A 162 -11.31 -0.24 10.53
C TYR A 162 -12.21 -0.58 9.35
N ILE A 163 -11.86 -1.66 8.66
CA ILE A 163 -12.65 -2.25 7.59
C ILE A 163 -12.91 -3.69 7.95
N ASP A 164 -14.18 -4.06 8.07
CA ASP A 164 -14.58 -5.46 8.27
C ASP A 164 -14.55 -6.19 6.92
N LEU A 165 -13.89 -7.34 6.88
CA LEU A 165 -13.82 -8.20 5.71
C LEU A 165 -14.92 -9.27 5.79
N LYS A 166 -15.63 -9.43 4.69
CA LYS A 166 -16.73 -10.42 4.61
C LYS A 166 -16.25 -11.71 3.98
#